data_e8570d3f482b3f7926cdbd0e2727dd87
#
_entry.id   e8570d3f482b3f7926cdbd0e2727dd87
#
_cell.length_a   1.000
_cell.length_b   1.000
_cell.length_c   1.000
_cell.angle_alpha   90.00
_cell.angle_beta   90.00
_cell.angle_gamma   90.00
#
_symmetry.space_group_name_H-M   'P 1'
#
loop_
_entity.id
_entity.type
_entity.pdbx_description
1 polymer ?
#
loop_
_entity_poly.entity_id
_entity_poly.type
_entity_poly.pdbx_seq_one_letter_code
_entity_poly.pdbx_strand_id
1 'polypeptide(L)'
;NYTITTNDDYTHIQGTQRHTTDEGVRIRVNADGAEGNNYNIEVGAGSNVNVEVNKGNINLTTLSPDVGDININASRDLNMQVGRNVNMQVLNKVDIDVKGLWRENVDNGKTESTTTHIMNATLQDINGSSEVDIDGGTINLN
;
A
#
# COMPACT_ATOMS: atom_id res chain seq x y z
N ASN A 1 9.80 27.97 -25.62
CA ASN A 1 9.51 27.85 -24.19
C ASN A 1 8.35 28.79 -23.86
N TYR A 2 7.33 28.25 -23.24
CA TYR A 2 6.19 29.02 -22.74
C TYR A 2 6.28 29.05 -21.20
N THR A 3 6.39 30.23 -20.63
CA THR A 3 6.46 30.41 -19.18
C THR A 3 5.29 31.27 -18.74
N ILE A 4 4.45 30.75 -17.84
CA ILE A 4 3.44 31.52 -17.13
C ILE A 4 3.95 31.74 -15.73
N THR A 5 4.03 32.99 -15.29
CA THR A 5 4.30 33.36 -13.91
C THR A 5 3.11 34.14 -13.40
N THR A 6 2.28 33.52 -12.56
CA THR A 6 1.10 34.13 -11.96
C THR A 6 1.10 33.83 -10.47
N ASN A 7 0.45 34.68 -9.66
CA ASN A 7 0.17 34.37 -8.26
C ASN A 7 -0.92 33.31 -8.16
N ASP A 8 -1.94 33.39 -9.04
CA ASP A 8 -3.04 32.47 -9.11
C ASP A 8 -3.34 32.13 -10.56
N ASP A 9 -3.42 30.83 -10.92
CA ASP A 9 -3.86 30.37 -12.22
C ASP A 9 -5.06 29.43 -12.04
N TYR A 10 -6.21 29.82 -12.60
CA TYR A 10 -7.43 29.03 -12.58
C TYR A 10 -7.85 28.66 -13.99
N THR A 11 -7.85 27.35 -14.28
CA THR A 11 -8.29 26.82 -15.57
C THR A 11 -9.54 25.94 -15.37
N HIS A 12 -10.69 26.36 -15.92
CA HIS A 12 -11.91 25.58 -15.95
C HIS A 12 -12.15 25.02 -17.35
N ILE A 13 -12.23 23.68 -17.48
CA ILE A 13 -12.44 23.01 -18.76
C ILE A 13 -13.73 22.21 -18.71
N GLN A 14 -14.71 22.63 -19.51
CA GLN A 14 -15.93 21.87 -19.75
C GLN A 14 -15.71 20.91 -20.93
N GLY A 15 -15.31 19.68 -20.64
CA GLY A 15 -15.06 18.70 -21.69
C GLY A 15 -13.78 17.90 -21.39
N THR A 16 -13.04 17.55 -22.43
CA THR A 16 -11.85 16.72 -22.31
C THR A 16 -10.58 17.55 -22.48
N GLN A 17 -9.70 17.49 -21.49
CA GLN A 17 -8.33 17.95 -21.62
C GLN A 17 -7.40 16.75 -21.86
N ARG A 18 -6.59 16.84 -22.91
CA ARG A 18 -5.56 15.85 -23.21
C ARG A 18 -4.18 16.51 -23.14
N HIS A 19 -3.31 15.95 -22.31
CA HIS A 19 -1.92 16.36 -22.25
C HIS A 19 -1.03 15.19 -22.70
N THR A 20 -0.27 15.40 -23.79
CA THR A 20 0.63 14.39 -24.34
C THR A 20 2.03 15.00 -24.44
N THR A 21 3.04 14.31 -23.91
CA THR A 21 4.44 14.73 -24.01
C THR A 21 5.32 13.54 -24.37
N ASP A 22 6.37 13.77 -25.15
CA ASP A 22 7.34 12.75 -25.53
C ASP A 22 8.44 12.60 -24.47
N GLU A 23 8.74 13.66 -23.71
CA GLU A 23 9.84 13.68 -22.74
C GLU A 23 9.40 13.56 -21.28
N GLY A 24 8.17 13.92 -20.96
CA GLY A 24 7.61 13.80 -19.63
C GLY A 24 6.95 15.06 -19.07
N VAL A 25 6.29 14.89 -17.94
CA VAL A 25 5.66 15.95 -17.16
C VAL A 25 6.23 15.96 -15.76
N ARG A 26 6.62 17.12 -15.27
CA ARG A 26 7.05 17.32 -13.90
C ARG A 26 6.15 18.32 -13.21
N ILE A 27 5.51 17.87 -12.12
CA ILE A 27 4.74 18.74 -11.22
C ILE A 27 5.52 18.88 -9.92
N ARG A 28 5.71 20.12 -9.48
CA ARG A 28 6.44 20.44 -8.28
C ARG A 28 5.60 21.40 -7.43
N VAL A 29 5.26 20.97 -6.24
CA VAL A 29 4.47 21.75 -5.29
C VAL A 29 5.36 22.09 -4.09
N ASN A 30 5.32 23.31 -3.62
CA ASN A 30 6.05 23.78 -2.44
C ASN A 30 7.57 23.55 -2.50
N ALA A 31 8.18 23.97 -3.62
CA ALA A 31 9.62 23.81 -3.82
C ALA A 31 10.47 24.56 -2.78
N ASP A 32 9.93 25.57 -2.15
CA ASP A 32 10.63 26.49 -1.25
C ASP A 32 10.43 26.16 0.24
N GLY A 33 9.73 25.08 0.57
CA GLY A 33 9.54 24.62 1.94
C GLY A 33 8.47 25.34 2.75
N ALA A 34 7.66 26.24 2.14
CA ALA A 34 6.52 26.84 2.83
C ALA A 34 5.45 25.80 3.19
N GLU A 35 4.82 25.90 4.35
CA GLU A 35 3.84 24.93 4.81
C GLU A 35 2.46 25.12 4.14
N GLY A 36 1.65 24.06 4.11
CA GLY A 36 0.24 24.10 3.75
C GLY A 36 -0.10 23.98 2.27
N ASN A 37 0.88 23.77 1.38
CA ASN A 37 0.63 23.58 -0.04
C ASN A 37 0.41 22.10 -0.37
N ASN A 38 -0.58 21.80 -1.22
CA ASN A 38 -0.94 20.44 -1.58
C ASN A 38 -1.09 20.29 -3.11
N TYR A 39 -0.86 19.07 -3.58
CA TYR A 39 -1.30 18.62 -4.89
C TYR A 39 -2.50 17.69 -4.71
N ASN A 40 -3.70 18.16 -5.03
CA ASN A 40 -4.94 17.42 -4.86
C ASN A 40 -5.45 16.91 -6.20
N ILE A 41 -5.88 15.65 -6.24
CA ILE A 41 -6.65 15.06 -7.33
C ILE A 41 -8.01 14.66 -6.76
N GLU A 42 -9.05 15.37 -7.15
CA GLU A 42 -10.43 15.07 -6.76
C GLU A 42 -11.20 14.57 -7.98
N VAL A 43 -11.87 13.43 -7.84
CA VAL A 43 -12.59 12.78 -8.91
C VAL A 43 -14.03 12.55 -8.46
N GLY A 44 -14.98 13.11 -9.21
CA GLY A 44 -16.40 13.03 -8.89
C GLY A 44 -16.98 11.62 -8.99
N ALA A 45 -18.19 11.47 -8.49
CA ALA A 45 -18.92 10.20 -8.49
C ALA A 45 -19.02 9.57 -9.88
N GLY A 46 -18.78 8.26 -9.96
CA GLY A 46 -18.84 7.50 -11.21
C GLY A 46 -17.60 7.61 -12.10
N SER A 47 -16.56 8.31 -11.65
CA SER A 47 -15.31 8.51 -12.39
C SER A 47 -14.13 7.84 -11.70
N ASN A 48 -13.02 7.65 -12.41
CA ASN A 48 -11.83 6.94 -11.92
C ASN A 48 -10.55 7.76 -12.10
N VAL A 49 -9.57 7.47 -11.27
CA VAL A 49 -8.17 7.82 -11.51
C VAL A 49 -7.44 6.55 -11.95
N ASN A 50 -6.94 6.52 -13.18
CA ASN A 50 -6.15 5.41 -13.70
C ASN A 50 -4.68 5.83 -13.80
N VAL A 51 -3.79 5.01 -13.23
CA VAL A 51 -2.34 5.17 -13.38
C VAL A 51 -1.81 3.89 -14.01
N GLU A 52 -1.31 3.98 -15.23
CA GLU A 52 -0.77 2.84 -15.98
C GLU A 52 0.69 3.12 -16.38
N VAL A 53 1.56 2.16 -16.09
CA VAL A 53 2.98 2.20 -16.48
C VAL A 53 3.31 0.91 -17.23
N ASN A 54 3.48 1.00 -18.54
CA ASN A 54 3.76 -0.16 -19.40
C ASN A 54 5.15 -0.76 -19.16
N LYS A 55 6.16 0.09 -18.96
CA LYS A 55 7.53 -0.31 -18.65
C LYS A 55 8.13 0.68 -17.68
N GLY A 56 8.50 0.24 -16.51
CA GLY A 56 9.04 1.10 -15.45
C GLY A 56 8.34 0.89 -14.12
N ASN A 57 8.42 1.86 -13.23
CA ASN A 57 7.94 1.77 -11.86
C ASN A 57 6.96 2.89 -11.51
N ILE A 58 6.10 2.63 -10.56
CA ILE A 58 5.37 3.64 -9.78
C ILE A 58 6.03 3.71 -8.42
N ASN A 59 6.62 4.86 -8.07
CA ASN A 59 7.27 5.09 -6.79
C ASN A 59 6.45 6.07 -5.95
N LEU A 60 6.06 5.63 -4.75
CA LEU A 60 5.42 6.47 -3.73
C LEU A 60 6.37 6.53 -2.54
N THR A 61 6.89 7.69 -2.22
CA THR A 61 7.90 7.85 -1.19
C THR A 61 7.62 9.07 -0.33
N THR A 62 7.66 8.90 0.99
CA THR A 62 7.73 9.97 1.98
C THR A 62 9.14 9.98 2.57
N LEU A 63 9.76 11.15 2.66
CA LEU A 63 11.18 11.26 3.06
C LEU A 63 11.37 11.75 4.50
N SER A 64 10.33 12.30 5.11
CA SER A 64 10.43 12.77 6.50
C SER A 64 10.24 11.60 7.47
N PRO A 65 11.18 11.34 8.39
CA PRO A 65 11.05 10.27 9.37
C PRO A 65 9.99 10.54 10.44
N ASP A 66 9.62 11.81 10.64
CA ASP A 66 8.78 12.21 11.77
C ASP A 66 7.31 12.47 11.38
N VAL A 67 7.04 12.80 10.09
CA VAL A 67 5.70 13.25 9.65
C VAL A 67 5.27 12.72 8.26
N GLY A 68 5.96 11.75 7.73
CA GLY A 68 5.73 11.28 6.36
C GLY A 68 4.96 9.96 6.29
N ASP A 69 3.64 9.98 6.07
CA ASP A 69 2.80 8.80 5.93
C ASP A 69 2.30 8.58 4.50
N ILE A 70 2.04 7.33 4.17
CA ILE A 70 1.25 6.93 3.00
C ILE A 70 -0.04 6.28 3.52
N ASN A 71 -1.18 6.97 3.35
CA ASN A 71 -2.47 6.50 3.78
C ASN A 71 -3.30 6.00 2.59
N ILE A 72 -3.77 4.76 2.65
CA ILE A 72 -4.66 4.15 1.65
C ILE A 72 -5.96 3.77 2.35
N ASN A 73 -7.07 4.42 1.98
CA ASN A 73 -8.38 4.17 2.54
C ASN A 73 -9.34 3.78 1.42
N ALA A 74 -9.84 2.54 1.45
CA ALA A 74 -10.83 2.03 0.53
C ALA A 74 -12.13 1.72 1.30
N SER A 75 -13.25 2.35 0.90
CA SER A 75 -14.55 2.16 1.57
C SER A 75 -15.17 0.78 1.34
N ARG A 76 -14.71 0.05 0.31
CA ARG A 76 -15.15 -1.32 -0.01
C ARG A 76 -13.98 -2.27 -0.07
N ASP A 77 -13.26 -2.27 -1.17
CA ASP A 77 -12.28 -3.30 -1.48
C ASP A 77 -10.94 -2.67 -1.84
N LEU A 78 -9.87 -3.21 -1.30
CA LEU A 78 -8.50 -2.99 -1.76
C LEU A 78 -8.01 -4.30 -2.37
N ASN A 79 -7.84 -4.33 -3.71
CA ASN A 79 -7.34 -5.49 -4.43
C ASN A 79 -5.88 -5.28 -4.83
N MET A 80 -5.01 -6.21 -4.44
CA MET A 80 -3.60 -6.21 -4.80
C MET A 80 -3.26 -7.53 -5.50
N GLN A 81 -2.78 -7.43 -6.74
CA GLN A 81 -2.30 -8.60 -7.48
C GLN A 81 -0.84 -8.38 -7.87
N VAL A 82 0.03 -9.28 -7.44
CA VAL A 82 1.48 -9.18 -7.64
C VAL A 82 1.99 -10.44 -8.33
N GLY A 83 2.58 -10.29 -9.51
CA GLY A 83 3.04 -11.41 -10.33
C GLY A 83 4.33 -12.09 -9.83
N ARG A 84 5.09 -11.47 -8.91
CA ARG A 84 6.33 -12.06 -8.39
C ARG A 84 6.42 -12.00 -6.88
N ASN A 85 6.81 -10.86 -6.32
CA ASN A 85 7.12 -10.74 -4.89
C ASN A 85 6.44 -9.54 -4.26
N VAL A 86 5.93 -9.72 -3.05
CA VAL A 86 5.62 -8.64 -2.13
C VAL A 86 6.67 -8.66 -1.03
N ASN A 87 7.45 -7.59 -0.91
CA ASN A 87 8.41 -7.42 0.18
C ASN A 87 7.91 -6.35 1.13
N MET A 88 7.79 -6.70 2.40
CA MET A 88 7.38 -5.78 3.46
C MET A 88 8.48 -5.78 4.53
N GLN A 89 9.04 -4.61 4.81
CA GLN A 89 9.99 -4.42 5.90
C GLN A 89 9.42 -3.35 6.85
N VAL A 90 9.16 -3.73 8.07
CA VAL A 90 8.59 -2.86 9.10
C VAL A 90 9.49 -2.92 10.33
N LEU A 91 10.01 -1.77 10.76
CA LEU A 91 10.95 -1.70 11.88
C LEU A 91 10.29 -1.84 13.25
N ASN A 92 9.02 -1.49 13.35
CA ASN A 92 8.35 -1.46 14.64
C ASN A 92 7.19 -2.48 14.70
N LYS A 93 6.07 -2.25 14.03
CA LYS A 93 4.86 -3.03 14.21
C LYS A 93 4.04 -3.16 12.93
N VAL A 94 3.48 -4.33 12.70
CA VAL A 94 2.41 -4.56 11.73
C VAL A 94 1.16 -4.96 12.51
N ASP A 95 0.09 -4.18 12.39
CA ASP A 95 -1.23 -4.51 12.91
C ASP A 95 -2.17 -4.93 11.80
N ILE A 96 -2.85 -6.05 11.98
CA ILE A 96 -3.87 -6.55 11.07
C ILE A 96 -5.11 -6.86 11.91
N ASP A 97 -6.18 -6.05 11.77
CA ASP A 97 -7.46 -6.26 12.44
C ASP A 97 -8.50 -6.69 11.41
N VAL A 98 -8.94 -7.96 11.49
CA VAL A 98 -9.93 -8.53 10.58
C VAL A 98 -11.18 -8.92 11.38
N LYS A 99 -12.27 -8.18 11.19
CA LYS A 99 -13.56 -8.46 11.86
C LYS A 99 -14.27 -9.71 11.33
N GLY A 100 -13.90 -10.15 10.14
CA GLY A 100 -14.48 -11.32 9.48
C GLY A 100 -13.49 -12.47 9.35
N LEU A 101 -13.45 -13.08 8.18
CA LEU A 101 -12.58 -14.22 7.89
C LEU A 101 -11.21 -13.75 7.40
N TRP A 102 -10.15 -14.15 8.08
CA TRP A 102 -8.79 -14.15 7.56
C TRP A 102 -8.49 -15.48 6.88
N ARG A 103 -8.03 -15.44 5.63
CA ARG A 103 -7.58 -16.64 4.91
C ARG A 103 -6.20 -16.43 4.34
N GLU A 104 -5.32 -17.37 4.60
CA GLU A 104 -4.00 -17.47 4.00
C GLU A 104 -3.89 -18.82 3.27
N ASN A 105 -3.51 -18.80 2.01
CA ASN A 105 -3.28 -19.99 1.21
C ASN A 105 -1.85 -19.96 0.68
N VAL A 106 -1.04 -20.96 1.03
CA VAL A 106 0.38 -21.01 0.69
C VAL A 106 0.69 -22.38 0.12
N ASP A 107 1.00 -22.46 -1.17
CA ASP A 107 1.20 -23.72 -1.88
C ASP A 107 2.53 -24.41 -1.54
N ASN A 108 3.61 -23.66 -1.34
CA ASN A 108 4.97 -24.20 -1.23
C ASN A 108 5.61 -24.11 0.15
N GLY A 109 4.94 -23.54 1.11
CA GLY A 109 5.41 -23.46 2.49
C GLY A 109 5.40 -22.06 3.07
N LYS A 110 5.23 -22.02 4.36
CA LYS A 110 5.27 -20.81 5.19
C LYS A 110 6.36 -21.01 6.24
N THR A 111 7.21 -20.00 6.37
CA THR A 111 8.19 -19.95 7.45
C THR A 111 7.88 -18.77 8.35
N GLU A 112 7.79 -19.03 9.64
CA GLU A 112 7.64 -18.02 10.67
C GLU A 112 8.78 -18.19 11.67
N SER A 113 9.54 -17.12 11.91
CA SER A 113 10.60 -17.07 12.90
C SER A 113 10.30 -15.97 13.89
N THR A 114 10.01 -16.35 15.11
CA THR A 114 9.59 -15.42 16.16
C THR A 114 10.11 -15.88 17.52
N THR A 115 10.33 -14.93 18.41
CA THR A 115 10.66 -15.23 19.80
C THR A 115 9.43 -15.73 20.58
N THR A 116 8.25 -15.25 20.22
CA THR A 116 7.00 -15.63 20.87
C THR A 116 5.88 -15.69 19.83
N HIS A 117 5.19 -16.82 19.75
CA HIS A 117 3.98 -17.00 18.96
C HIS A 117 2.84 -17.34 19.91
N ILE A 118 1.80 -16.51 19.91
CA ILE A 118 0.62 -16.70 20.75
C ILE A 118 -0.61 -16.87 19.86
N MET A 119 -1.28 -17.98 19.99
CA MET A 119 -2.57 -18.25 19.34
C MET A 119 -3.65 -18.42 20.40
N ASN A 120 -4.64 -17.52 20.41
CA ASN A 120 -5.81 -17.63 21.25
C ASN A 120 -7.02 -17.94 20.35
N ALA A 121 -7.50 -19.15 20.40
CA ALA A 121 -8.62 -19.60 19.60
C ALA A 121 -9.51 -20.56 20.40
N THR A 122 -10.81 -20.52 20.14
CA THR A 122 -11.75 -21.49 20.71
C THR A 122 -11.50 -22.91 20.16
N LEU A 123 -11.08 -22.99 18.89
CA LEU A 123 -10.68 -24.22 18.23
C LEU A 123 -9.42 -23.95 17.40
N GLN A 124 -8.41 -24.77 17.59
CA GLN A 124 -7.24 -24.85 16.72
C GLN A 124 -7.21 -26.24 16.10
N ASP A 125 -7.31 -26.31 14.79
CA ASP A 125 -7.18 -27.55 14.03
C ASP A 125 -5.85 -27.52 13.27
N ILE A 126 -4.95 -28.43 13.64
CA ILE A 126 -3.64 -28.60 13.00
C ILE A 126 -3.66 -29.95 12.31
N ASN A 127 -3.83 -29.94 11.00
CA ASN A 127 -3.96 -31.13 10.20
C ASN A 127 -2.83 -31.23 9.18
N GLY A 128 -2.00 -32.23 9.31
CA GLY A 128 -0.91 -32.54 8.40
C GLY A 128 -1.14 -33.89 7.70
N SER A 129 -0.94 -33.93 6.38
CA SER A 129 -1.10 -35.16 5.62
C SER A 129 0.06 -36.15 5.79
N SER A 130 1.22 -35.70 6.21
CA SER A 130 2.43 -36.52 6.37
C SER A 130 2.95 -36.50 7.79
N GLU A 131 3.20 -35.34 8.34
CA GLU A 131 3.78 -35.20 9.66
C GLU A 131 3.35 -33.86 10.29
N VAL A 132 3.12 -33.86 11.59
CA VAL A 132 3.03 -32.69 12.46
C VAL A 132 4.11 -32.86 13.52
N ASP A 133 5.21 -32.10 13.38
CA ASP A 133 6.31 -32.13 14.32
C ASP A 133 6.22 -30.92 15.25
N ILE A 134 6.24 -31.18 16.56
CA ILE A 134 6.23 -30.17 17.61
C ILE A 134 7.42 -30.45 18.52
N ASP A 135 8.48 -29.68 18.33
CA ASP A 135 9.69 -29.77 19.14
C ASP A 135 9.79 -28.57 20.12
N GLY A 136 10.06 -28.87 21.37
CA GLY A 136 10.19 -27.84 22.40
C GLY A 136 10.71 -28.36 23.73
N GLY A 137 11.31 -27.49 24.55
CA GLY A 137 11.81 -27.85 25.87
C GLY A 137 10.70 -28.28 26.85
N THR A 138 9.48 -27.76 26.68
CA THR A 138 8.31 -28.17 27.46
C THR A 138 7.06 -28.07 26.58
N ILE A 139 6.34 -29.18 26.46
CA ILE A 139 5.05 -29.27 25.77
C ILE A 139 3.98 -29.59 26.82
N ASN A 140 3.06 -28.65 27.06
CA ASN A 140 1.94 -28.83 27.98
C ASN A 140 0.65 -29.03 27.18
N LEU A 141 0.04 -30.19 27.30
CA LEU A 141 -1.24 -30.53 26.69
C LEU A 141 -2.27 -30.68 27.83
N ASN A 142 -3.24 -29.79 27.90
CA ASN A 142 -4.34 -29.80 28.87
C ASN A 142 -5.63 -30.27 28.22
#